data_76446984944e85ac40b666fc5ab66a15
#
_entry.id   76446984944e85ac40b666fc5ab66a15
#
_cell.length_a   1.000
_cell.length_b   1.000
_cell.length_c   1.000
_cell.angle_alpha   90.00
_cell.angle_beta   90.00
_cell.angle_gamma   90.00
#
_symmetry.space_group_name_H-M   'P 1'
#
loop_
_entity.id
_entity.type
_entity.pdbx_description
1 polymer ?
#
loop_
_entity_poly.entity_id
_entity_poly.type
_entity_poly.pdbx_seq_one_letter_code
_entity_poly.pdbx_strand_id
1 'polypeptide(L)'
;MKEAIVYTDGSYSGSTGKMGYGVHFEDGSGDLHGEIKNDSSGSRNVVGETAAVIIAVQTAIARGYTDIVIRYDYEGVEKWITGEWTCRKPISQQYRDKMHELMKQIGVTFEHVKAHKGNEGNNHADRLAKQGSGIK
;
A
#
# COMPACT_ATOMS: atom_id res chain seq x y z
N MET A 1 -20.71 -1.37 12.12
CA MET A 1 -19.41 -1.66 11.49
C MET A 1 -19.22 -0.77 10.26
N LYS A 2 -18.05 -0.13 10.15
CA LYS A 2 -17.74 0.73 9.02
C LYS A 2 -16.53 0.16 8.28
N GLU A 3 -16.74 -0.30 7.06
CA GLU A 3 -15.71 -0.95 6.25
C GLU A 3 -15.24 -0.05 5.10
N ALA A 4 -13.94 0.04 4.92
CA ALA A 4 -13.34 0.72 3.76
C ALA A 4 -12.82 -0.32 2.78
N ILE A 5 -13.02 -0.09 1.48
CA ILE A 5 -12.38 -0.87 0.44
C ILE A 5 -11.37 0.07 -0.22
N VAL A 6 -10.09 -0.32 -0.18
CA VAL A 6 -9.02 0.53 -0.71
C VAL A 6 -8.15 -0.25 -1.66
N TYR A 7 -7.63 0.45 -2.66
CA TYR A 7 -6.64 -0.07 -3.60
C TYR A 7 -5.32 0.61 -3.31
N THR A 8 -4.24 -0.16 -3.25
CA THR A 8 -2.91 0.36 -2.94
C THR A 8 -1.92 -0.01 -4.03
N ASP A 9 -0.98 0.87 -4.29
CA ASP A 9 0.08 0.60 -5.27
C ASP A 9 1.32 1.43 -4.94
N GLY A 10 2.47 0.96 -5.43
CA GLY A 10 3.74 1.66 -5.31
C GLY A 10 4.36 1.85 -6.67
N SER A 11 5.21 2.86 -6.81
CA SER A 11 5.88 3.17 -8.06
C SER A 11 7.30 3.64 -7.81
N TYR A 12 8.16 3.39 -8.80
CA TYR A 12 9.53 3.88 -8.80
C TYR A 12 9.82 4.50 -10.17
N SER A 13 10.37 5.70 -10.16
CA SER A 13 10.78 6.37 -11.39
C SER A 13 12.28 6.23 -11.58
N GLY A 14 12.69 5.52 -12.62
CA GLY A 14 14.11 5.38 -12.96
C GLY A 14 14.76 6.68 -13.39
N SER A 15 13.99 7.62 -13.92
CA SER A 15 14.53 8.90 -14.39
C SER A 15 14.76 9.89 -13.25
N THR A 16 13.92 9.88 -12.21
CA THR A 16 14.03 10.80 -11.08
C THR A 16 14.64 10.17 -9.84
N GLY A 17 14.69 8.85 -9.77
CA GLY A 17 15.09 8.13 -8.57
C GLY A 17 14.07 8.17 -7.45
N LYS A 18 12.89 8.69 -7.70
CA LYS A 18 11.85 8.87 -6.69
C LYS A 18 10.93 7.67 -6.62
N MET A 19 10.42 7.40 -5.41
CA MET A 19 9.42 6.39 -5.18
C MET A 19 8.13 7.05 -4.76
N GLY A 20 6.99 6.44 -5.13
CA GLY A 20 5.70 6.98 -4.79
C GLY A 20 4.74 5.91 -4.30
N TYR A 21 3.72 6.35 -3.60
CA TYR A 21 2.61 5.51 -3.19
C TYR A 21 1.30 6.09 -3.69
N GLY A 22 0.32 5.21 -3.87
CA GLY A 22 -1.04 5.59 -4.21
C GLY A 22 -2.04 4.78 -3.40
N VAL A 23 -3.05 5.45 -2.87
CA VAL A 23 -4.14 4.84 -2.09
C VAL A 23 -5.46 5.38 -2.61
N HIS A 24 -6.31 4.50 -3.10
CA HIS A 24 -7.62 4.88 -3.61
C HIS A 24 -8.72 4.29 -2.73
N PHE A 25 -9.51 5.15 -2.10
CA PHE A 25 -10.68 4.74 -1.32
C PHE A 25 -11.88 4.64 -2.26
N GLU A 26 -12.42 3.42 -2.39
CA GLU A 26 -13.50 3.15 -3.34
C GLU A 26 -14.76 3.97 -3.06
N ASP A 27 -15.01 4.31 -1.80
CA ASP A 27 -16.20 5.05 -1.39
C ASP A 27 -16.15 6.55 -1.70
N GLY A 28 -15.05 7.03 -2.27
CA GLY A 28 -14.90 8.44 -2.61
C GLY A 28 -14.54 9.34 -1.43
N SER A 29 -14.16 8.77 -0.28
CA SER A 29 -13.81 9.56 0.89
C SER A 29 -12.52 10.36 0.74
N GLY A 30 -11.74 10.09 -0.31
CA GLY A 30 -10.53 10.84 -0.62
C GLY A 30 -9.33 9.96 -0.79
N ASP A 31 -8.65 10.14 -1.92
CA ASP A 31 -7.45 9.37 -2.27
C ASP A 31 -6.20 10.06 -1.73
N LEU A 32 -5.10 9.29 -1.64
CA LEU A 32 -3.81 9.81 -1.22
C LEU A 32 -2.75 9.39 -2.21
N HIS A 33 -1.76 10.24 -2.38
CA HIS A 33 -0.55 9.92 -3.12
C HIS A 33 0.59 10.78 -2.60
N GLY A 34 1.80 10.32 -2.81
CA GLY A 34 2.95 11.08 -2.38
C GLY A 34 4.25 10.40 -2.69
N GLU A 35 5.32 11.13 -2.46
CA GLU A 35 6.68 10.65 -2.62
C GLU A 35 7.16 10.00 -1.34
N ILE A 36 7.93 8.91 -1.47
CA ILE A 36 8.57 8.24 -0.35
C ILE A 36 10.05 8.49 -0.47
N LYS A 37 10.65 9.00 0.62
CA LYS A 37 12.09 9.18 0.66
C LYS A 37 12.76 7.84 0.88
N ASN A 38 13.65 7.48 -0.04
CA ASN A 38 14.38 6.24 0.05
C ASN A 38 15.55 6.36 1.02
N ASP A 39 15.64 5.41 1.92
CA ASP A 39 16.75 5.27 2.83
C ASP A 39 17.71 4.16 2.40
N SER A 40 17.66 3.75 1.16
CA SER A 40 18.46 2.68 0.57
C SER A 40 18.25 1.29 1.19
N SER A 41 17.17 1.12 1.94
CA SER A 41 16.95 -0.11 2.72
C SER A 41 16.38 -1.26 1.94
N GLY A 42 16.12 -1.14 0.63
CA GLY A 42 15.54 -2.28 -0.05
C GLY A 42 15.17 -2.11 -1.50
N SER A 43 14.38 -3.02 -1.99
CA SER A 43 13.90 -3.05 -3.36
C SER A 43 12.98 -1.86 -3.61
N ARG A 44 13.23 -1.17 -4.68
CA ARG A 44 12.61 0.12 -5.01
C ARG A 44 11.09 0.09 -5.03
N ASN A 45 10.49 -0.90 -5.70
CA ASN A 45 9.04 -1.00 -5.79
C ASN A 45 8.41 -1.44 -4.46
N VAL A 46 9.13 -2.27 -3.70
CA VAL A 46 8.63 -2.80 -2.43
C VAL A 46 8.43 -1.68 -1.40
N VAL A 47 9.31 -0.69 -1.39
CA VAL A 47 9.17 0.44 -0.47
C VAL A 47 7.85 1.16 -0.72
N GLY A 48 7.52 1.45 -1.98
CA GLY A 48 6.24 2.08 -2.34
C GLY A 48 5.05 1.22 -2.00
N GLU A 49 5.11 -0.09 -2.30
CA GLU A 49 4.03 -1.02 -2.04
C GLU A 49 3.70 -1.12 -0.54
N THR A 50 4.73 -1.29 0.29
CA THR A 50 4.54 -1.42 1.73
C THR A 50 4.09 -0.11 2.37
N ALA A 51 4.62 1.01 1.92
CA ALA A 51 4.22 2.32 2.42
C ALA A 51 2.76 2.61 2.10
N ALA A 52 2.30 2.26 0.89
CA ALA A 52 0.91 2.48 0.50
C ALA A 52 -0.05 1.73 1.45
N VAL A 53 0.27 0.48 1.80
CA VAL A 53 -0.57 -0.30 2.71
C VAL A 53 -0.60 0.32 4.10
N ILE A 54 0.56 0.69 4.64
CA ILE A 54 0.62 1.31 5.98
C ILE A 54 -0.18 2.61 6.01
N ILE A 55 -0.01 3.45 5.00
CA ILE A 55 -0.71 4.73 4.91
C ILE A 55 -2.21 4.51 4.78
N ALA A 56 -2.63 3.52 3.99
CA ALA A 56 -4.05 3.19 3.84
C ALA A 56 -4.67 2.80 5.19
N VAL A 57 -4.00 1.95 5.95
CA VAL A 57 -4.50 1.49 7.24
C VAL A 57 -4.54 2.64 8.26
N GLN A 58 -3.47 3.42 8.33
CA GLN A 58 -3.42 4.58 9.23
C GLN A 58 -4.54 5.58 8.91
N THR A 59 -4.77 5.83 7.63
CA THR A 59 -5.82 6.74 7.19
C THR A 59 -7.20 6.21 7.53
N ALA A 60 -7.44 4.91 7.32
CA ALA A 60 -8.72 4.30 7.67
C ALA A 60 -9.00 4.40 9.16
N ILE A 61 -8.00 4.16 10.00
CA ILE A 61 -8.13 4.33 11.46
C ILE A 61 -8.50 5.78 11.79
N ALA A 62 -7.79 6.74 11.19
CA ALA A 62 -8.03 8.15 11.46
C ALA A 62 -9.42 8.60 11.00
N ARG A 63 -9.96 7.98 9.95
CA ARG A 63 -11.29 8.29 9.43
C ARG A 63 -12.41 7.54 10.14
N GLY A 64 -12.10 6.72 11.13
CA GLY A 64 -13.10 6.03 11.94
C GLY A 64 -13.62 4.72 11.37
N TYR A 65 -12.95 4.15 10.38
CA TYR A 65 -13.31 2.82 9.89
C TYR A 65 -12.93 1.76 10.91
N THR A 66 -13.76 0.72 11.02
CA THR A 66 -13.48 -0.42 11.91
C THR A 66 -12.81 -1.56 11.18
N ASP A 67 -12.96 -1.60 9.86
CA ASP A 67 -12.43 -2.67 9.01
C ASP A 67 -11.95 -2.08 7.70
N ILE A 68 -10.92 -2.69 7.13
CA ILE A 68 -10.39 -2.28 5.83
C ILE A 68 -10.12 -3.52 4.99
N VAL A 69 -10.55 -3.47 3.72
CA VAL A 69 -10.19 -4.46 2.72
C VAL A 69 -9.15 -3.80 1.82
N ILE A 70 -7.96 -4.38 1.76
CA ILE A 70 -6.85 -3.87 0.96
C ILE A 70 -6.74 -4.70 -0.30
N ARG A 71 -7.02 -4.08 -1.45
CA ARG A 71 -6.86 -4.69 -2.76
C ARG A 71 -5.53 -4.24 -3.33
N TYR A 72 -4.67 -5.21 -3.64
CA TYR A 72 -3.27 -4.97 -3.99
C TYR A 72 -2.83 -5.92 -5.10
N ASP A 73 -1.74 -5.60 -5.78
CA ASP A 73 -1.19 -6.49 -6.82
C ASP A 73 0.12 -7.16 -6.44
N TYR A 74 0.90 -6.62 -5.51
CA TYR A 74 2.16 -7.22 -5.09
C TYR A 74 1.97 -8.18 -3.92
N GLU A 75 2.18 -9.48 -4.14
CA GLU A 75 1.88 -10.53 -3.16
C GLU A 75 2.57 -10.37 -1.81
N GLY A 76 3.75 -9.76 -1.78
CA GLY A 76 4.52 -9.61 -0.55
C GLY A 76 3.79 -8.85 0.55
N VAL A 77 2.90 -7.91 0.19
CA VAL A 77 2.20 -7.10 1.19
C VAL A 77 1.28 -7.95 2.07
N GLU A 78 0.79 -9.06 1.56
CA GLU A 78 0.01 -10.01 2.34
C GLU A 78 0.88 -11.12 2.95
N LYS A 79 1.76 -11.71 2.13
CA LYS A 79 2.50 -12.92 2.52
C LYS A 79 3.51 -12.68 3.64
N TRP A 80 4.04 -11.47 3.74
CA TRP A 80 4.89 -11.12 4.88
C TRP A 80 4.08 -11.00 6.18
N ILE A 81 2.81 -10.63 6.10
CA ILE A 81 1.94 -10.51 7.28
C ILE A 81 1.47 -11.89 7.73
N THR A 82 1.08 -12.76 6.79
CA THR A 82 0.60 -14.11 7.10
C THR A 82 1.71 -15.07 7.50
N GLY A 83 2.96 -14.74 7.18
CA GLY A 83 4.10 -15.61 7.46
C GLY A 83 4.41 -16.59 6.34
N GLU A 84 3.69 -16.56 5.21
CA GLU A 84 4.00 -17.41 4.06
C GLU A 84 5.38 -17.09 3.50
N TRP A 85 5.76 -15.80 3.52
CA TRP A 85 7.10 -15.38 3.16
C TRP A 85 7.85 -14.92 4.40
N THR A 86 9.09 -15.37 4.54
CA THR A 86 9.96 -14.94 5.63
C THR A 86 10.42 -13.50 5.41
N CYS A 87 10.35 -12.69 6.45
CA CYS A 87 10.83 -11.31 6.40
C CYS A 87 12.34 -11.28 6.61
N ARG A 88 13.11 -11.23 5.53
CA ARG A 88 14.57 -11.32 5.57
C ARG A 88 15.28 -9.98 5.52
N LYS A 89 14.61 -8.95 5.01
CA LYS A 89 15.19 -7.61 4.87
C LYS A 89 14.58 -6.64 5.87
N PRO A 90 15.31 -5.59 6.27
CA PRO A 90 14.77 -4.61 7.20
C PRO A 90 13.42 -4.03 6.78
N ILE A 91 13.24 -3.76 5.48
CA ILE A 91 11.99 -3.17 4.99
C ILE A 91 10.79 -4.10 5.25
N SER A 92 10.95 -5.40 4.98
CA SER A 92 9.86 -6.35 5.19
C SER A 92 9.60 -6.57 6.69
N GLN A 93 10.64 -6.58 7.51
CA GLN A 93 10.52 -6.72 8.96
C GLN A 93 9.81 -5.51 9.56
N GLN A 94 10.18 -4.31 9.17
CA GLN A 94 9.56 -3.07 9.64
C GLN A 94 8.09 -3.00 9.22
N TYR A 95 7.80 -3.36 7.97
CA TYR A 95 6.44 -3.40 7.46
C TYR A 95 5.58 -4.37 8.27
N ARG A 96 6.07 -5.61 8.45
CA ARG A 96 5.37 -6.62 9.24
C ARG A 96 5.06 -6.12 10.64
N ASP A 97 6.08 -5.59 11.32
CA ASP A 97 5.93 -5.17 12.72
C ASP A 97 4.96 -3.99 12.84
N LYS A 98 5.05 -3.03 11.91
CA LYS A 98 4.14 -1.88 11.91
C LYS A 98 2.70 -2.33 11.63
N MET A 99 2.50 -3.24 10.69
CA MET A 99 1.17 -3.74 10.36
C MET A 99 0.57 -4.54 11.51
N HIS A 100 1.36 -5.39 12.17
CA HIS A 100 0.86 -6.12 13.33
C HIS A 100 0.41 -5.16 14.45
N GLU A 101 1.11 -4.05 14.62
CA GLU A 101 0.71 -3.02 15.57
C GLU A 101 -0.62 -2.38 15.18
N LEU A 102 -0.75 -1.97 13.92
CA LEU A 102 -1.97 -1.34 13.41
C LEU A 102 -3.17 -2.29 13.42
N MET A 103 -2.93 -3.58 13.18
CA MET A 103 -3.99 -4.59 13.14
C MET A 103 -4.60 -4.86 14.51
N LYS A 104 -4.03 -4.32 15.57
CA LYS A 104 -4.66 -4.33 16.90
C LYS A 104 -5.79 -3.30 16.98
N GLN A 105 -5.83 -2.33 16.08
CA GLN A 105 -6.79 -1.21 16.10
C GLN A 105 -7.88 -1.34 15.05
N ILE A 106 -7.67 -2.13 14.01
CA ILE A 106 -8.59 -2.23 12.88
C ILE A 106 -8.51 -3.63 12.27
N GLY A 107 -9.65 -4.16 11.84
CA GLY A 107 -9.68 -5.42 11.10
C GLY A 107 -9.14 -5.22 9.69
N VAL A 108 -8.23 -6.09 9.25
CA VAL A 108 -7.60 -5.98 7.93
C VAL A 108 -7.82 -7.27 7.15
N THR A 109 -8.36 -7.12 5.94
CA THR A 109 -8.51 -8.22 4.98
C THR A 109 -7.71 -7.86 3.73
N PHE A 110 -6.94 -8.81 3.22
CA PHE A 110 -6.17 -8.63 2.00
C PHE A 110 -6.85 -9.34 0.84
N GLU A 111 -6.96 -8.66 -0.32
CA GLU A 111 -7.46 -9.25 -1.56
C GLU A 111 -6.48 -8.97 -2.69
N HIS A 112 -5.86 -10.02 -3.21
CA HIS A 112 -4.94 -9.92 -4.33
C HIS A 112 -5.72 -9.65 -5.62
N VAL A 113 -5.31 -8.63 -6.38
CA VAL A 113 -5.90 -8.31 -7.68
C VAL A 113 -4.83 -8.40 -8.75
N LYS A 114 -5.24 -8.73 -9.97
CA LYS A 114 -4.30 -8.79 -11.09
C LYS A 114 -4.01 -7.39 -11.59
N ALA A 115 -2.73 -7.05 -11.66
CA ALA A 115 -2.30 -5.74 -12.14
C ALA A 115 -2.76 -5.52 -13.59
N HIS A 116 -3.27 -4.34 -13.88
CA HIS A 116 -3.56 -3.85 -15.22
C HIS A 116 -4.53 -4.71 -16.05
N LYS A 117 -5.41 -5.48 -15.40
CA LYS A 117 -6.36 -6.33 -16.11
C LYS A 117 -7.80 -5.91 -15.82
N GLY A 118 -8.17 -4.72 -16.29
CA GLY A 118 -9.55 -4.26 -16.24
C GLY A 118 -10.03 -3.89 -14.83
N ASN A 119 -9.13 -3.74 -13.89
CA ASN A 119 -9.46 -3.33 -12.54
C ASN A 119 -9.28 -1.82 -12.40
N GLU A 120 -10.38 -1.09 -12.44
CA GLU A 120 -10.35 0.38 -12.40
C GLU A 120 -9.74 0.92 -11.11
N GLY A 121 -10.03 0.31 -9.97
CA GLY A 121 -9.48 0.75 -8.70
C GLY A 121 -7.96 0.56 -8.62
N ASN A 122 -7.46 -0.59 -9.10
CA ASN A 122 -6.03 -0.85 -9.16
C ASN A 122 -5.35 0.11 -10.14
N ASN A 123 -5.96 0.38 -11.29
CA ASN A 123 -5.42 1.33 -12.26
C ASN A 123 -5.37 2.73 -11.67
N HIS A 124 -6.37 3.12 -10.89
CA HIS A 124 -6.42 4.41 -10.22
C HIS A 124 -5.28 4.53 -9.20
N ALA A 125 -5.06 3.51 -8.38
CA ALA A 125 -3.97 3.49 -7.41
C ALA A 125 -2.61 3.56 -8.10
N ASP A 126 -2.45 2.88 -9.24
CA ASP A 126 -1.23 2.94 -10.04
C ASP A 126 -0.94 4.37 -10.51
N ARG A 127 -1.95 5.07 -11.02
CA ARG A 127 -1.80 6.46 -11.45
C ARG A 127 -1.38 7.36 -10.30
N LEU A 128 -2.00 7.17 -9.12
CA LEU A 128 -1.65 7.95 -7.92
C LEU A 128 -0.20 7.69 -7.49
N ALA A 129 0.24 6.43 -7.51
CA ALA A 129 1.61 6.07 -7.15
C ALA A 129 2.61 6.71 -8.11
N LYS A 130 2.29 6.73 -9.40
CA LYS A 130 3.15 7.37 -10.42
C LYS A 130 3.24 8.87 -10.21
N GLN A 131 2.15 9.52 -9.84
CA GLN A 131 2.18 10.94 -9.49
C GLN A 131 3.11 11.16 -8.29
N GLY A 132 3.04 10.30 -7.29
CA GLY A 132 3.91 10.39 -6.12
C GLY A 132 5.38 10.26 -6.45
N SER A 133 5.74 9.40 -7.41
CA SER A 133 7.13 9.21 -7.84
C SER A 133 7.60 10.25 -8.88
N GLY A 134 6.74 11.20 -9.24
CA GLY A 134 7.09 12.24 -10.21
C GLY A 134 6.91 11.84 -11.67
N ILE A 135 6.29 10.71 -11.94
CA ILE A 135 5.94 10.28 -13.30
C ILE A 135 4.64 10.99 -13.68
N LYS A 136 4.66 11.69 -14.80
CA LYS A 136 3.47 12.42 -15.28
C LYS A 136 2.60 11.55 -16.17
#